data_41e8d0ccc2b00204cacef1fd1945e4ef
#
_entry.id   41e8d0ccc2b00204cacef1fd1945e4ef
#
_cell.length_a   1.000
_cell.length_b   1.000
_cell.length_c   1.000
_cell.angle_alpha   90.00
_cell.angle_beta   90.00
_cell.angle_gamma   90.00
#
_symmetry.space_group_name_H-M   'P 1'
#
loop_
_entity.id
_entity.type
_entity.pdbx_description
1 polymer ?
#
loop_
_entity_poly.entity_id
_entity_poly.type
_entity_poly.pdbx_seq_one_letter_code
_entity_poly.pdbx_strand_id
1 'polypeptide(L)'
;MCIESAQSILDGALPELDLARFQQAAAWSARTGRPIEDVHHAVCQGFLLGIASTDRPPDSADAFETLRRTTRAMIDTLGTISATLSRSYLSELQAIGDEQHSSALTLVSTLLAGRRTSAVAREIGFDIDGAYSVLALMIPASDDPETHRHNGSGHYAASVRETLAEIYGDSALSQVSDNGGTIMLPDSAMHAHTLDDLIARLSDALGLPVLAAAVTGSGPGIPAVAEQARELLDMVYRLGYRRGLHRFDDLALEFQLTRRGPARKSLGAVLDPLDAHPDLLRTLECHIATDFNRRRTARALHVHTNTVDYRLQRIAKLTGLDPAEPSGFCRLRSAVLTRSYLRSETHNPATQPREPAPALPR
;
A
#
# COMPACT_ATOMS: atom_id res chain seq x y z
N MET A 1 4.37 -39.26 26.81
CA MET A 1 3.11 -38.81 26.20
C MET A 1 2.79 -39.52 24.87
N CYS A 2 3.48 -39.30 23.75
CA CYS A 2 3.18 -40.02 22.50
C CYS A 2 3.37 -41.56 22.64
N ILE A 3 4.42 -42.01 23.33
CA ILE A 3 4.69 -43.42 23.65
C ILE A 3 3.58 -43.99 24.50
N GLU A 4 3.19 -43.32 25.56
CA GLU A 4 2.13 -43.71 26.47
C GLU A 4 0.76 -43.76 25.78
N SER A 5 0.46 -42.78 24.92
CA SER A 5 -0.76 -42.79 24.12
C SER A 5 -0.81 -43.94 23.13
N ALA A 6 0.31 -44.29 22.49
CA ALA A 6 0.41 -45.46 21.62
C ALA A 6 0.20 -46.77 22.38
N GLN A 7 0.81 -46.91 23.55
CA GLN A 7 0.64 -48.07 24.42
C GLN A 7 -0.80 -48.20 24.91
N SER A 8 -1.45 -47.11 25.37
CA SER A 8 -2.84 -47.11 25.79
C SER A 8 -3.79 -47.56 24.68
N ILE A 9 -3.56 -47.15 23.40
CA ILE A 9 -4.36 -47.61 22.26
C ILE A 9 -4.16 -49.10 22.02
N LEU A 10 -2.93 -49.59 22.14
CA LEU A 10 -2.62 -51.01 21.98
C LEU A 10 -3.26 -51.86 23.05
N ASP A 11 -3.39 -51.32 24.27
CA ASP A 11 -4.11 -51.97 25.39
C ASP A 11 -5.66 -51.87 25.28
N GLY A 12 -6.16 -51.22 24.22
CA GLY A 12 -7.58 -51.11 23.93
C GLY A 12 -8.27 -49.96 24.64
N ALA A 13 -7.52 -49.04 25.30
CA ALA A 13 -8.01 -47.86 25.95
C ALA A 13 -7.92 -46.64 25.01
N LEU A 14 -8.81 -45.65 25.19
CA LEU A 14 -8.67 -44.34 24.52
C LEU A 14 -7.63 -43.50 25.26
N PRO A 15 -6.61 -42.98 24.61
CA PRO A 15 -5.59 -42.18 25.26
C PRO A 15 -6.16 -40.84 25.75
N GLU A 16 -5.81 -40.43 26.93
CA GLU A 16 -6.05 -39.08 27.42
C GLU A 16 -5.00 -38.16 26.78
N LEU A 17 -5.42 -37.34 25.81
CA LEU A 17 -4.53 -36.45 25.07
C LEU A 17 -4.43 -35.11 25.80
N ASP A 18 -3.24 -34.77 26.29
CA ASP A 18 -2.93 -33.41 26.73
C ASP A 18 -2.64 -32.51 25.52
N LEU A 19 -3.70 -32.06 24.86
CA LEU A 19 -3.60 -31.21 23.69
C LEU A 19 -2.89 -29.89 23.98
N ALA A 20 -2.90 -29.38 25.21
CA ALA A 20 -2.24 -28.14 25.60
C ALA A 20 -0.72 -28.21 25.40
N ARG A 21 -0.10 -29.35 25.67
CA ARG A 21 1.35 -29.55 25.42
C ARG A 21 1.70 -29.54 23.95
N PHE A 22 0.85 -30.10 23.11
CA PHE A 22 1.05 -30.05 21.66
C PHE A 22 0.89 -28.62 21.12
N GLN A 23 -0.09 -27.86 21.64
CA GLN A 23 -0.26 -26.45 21.32
C GLN A 23 0.97 -25.63 21.71
N GLN A 24 1.50 -25.83 22.93
CA GLN A 24 2.71 -25.14 23.39
C GLN A 24 3.93 -25.49 22.54
N ALA A 25 4.11 -26.75 22.15
CA ALA A 25 5.22 -27.17 21.30
C ALA A 25 5.15 -26.52 19.91
N ALA A 26 3.96 -26.45 19.32
CA ALA A 26 3.73 -25.80 18.04
C ALA A 26 4.00 -24.29 18.12
N ALA A 27 3.48 -23.61 19.14
CA ALA A 27 3.70 -22.19 19.37
C ALA A 27 5.19 -21.87 19.60
N TRP A 28 5.89 -22.69 20.38
CA TRP A 28 7.34 -22.54 20.58
C TRP A 28 8.13 -22.72 19.28
N SER A 29 7.75 -23.71 18.45
CA SER A 29 8.37 -23.94 17.14
C SER A 29 8.22 -22.72 16.23
N ALA A 30 7.01 -22.14 16.15
CA ALA A 30 6.73 -20.92 15.39
C ALA A 30 7.59 -19.73 15.88
N ARG A 31 7.65 -19.49 17.19
CA ARG A 31 8.45 -18.39 17.79
C ARG A 31 9.95 -18.53 17.54
N THR A 32 10.45 -19.75 17.45
CA THR A 32 11.87 -20.02 17.23
C THR A 32 12.26 -20.20 15.76
N GLY A 33 11.30 -19.98 14.83
CA GLY A 33 11.51 -20.13 13.38
C GLY A 33 11.78 -21.57 12.96
N ARG A 34 11.40 -22.57 13.75
CA ARG A 34 11.57 -23.99 13.40
C ARG A 34 10.41 -24.46 12.54
N PRO A 35 10.67 -25.30 11.50
CA PRO A 35 9.60 -25.88 10.69
C PRO A 35 8.66 -26.71 11.52
N ILE A 36 7.35 -26.68 11.23
CA ILE A 36 6.36 -27.51 11.92
C ILE A 36 6.57 -29.00 11.68
N GLU A 37 7.24 -29.36 10.57
CA GLU A 37 7.60 -30.72 10.20
C GLU A 37 8.45 -31.39 11.27
N ASP A 38 9.32 -30.65 11.96
CA ASP A 38 10.16 -31.19 13.04
C ASP A 38 9.28 -31.68 14.21
N VAL A 39 8.21 -30.94 14.53
CA VAL A 39 7.27 -31.30 15.59
C VAL A 39 6.43 -32.50 15.18
N HIS A 40 5.92 -32.53 13.95
CA HIS A 40 5.18 -33.67 13.41
C HIS A 40 6.06 -34.93 13.40
N HIS A 41 7.31 -34.80 12.95
CA HIS A 41 8.25 -35.92 12.93
C HIS A 41 8.49 -36.48 14.34
N ALA A 42 8.71 -35.60 15.32
CA ALA A 42 8.90 -36.01 16.74
C ALA A 42 7.67 -36.75 17.29
N VAL A 43 6.46 -36.31 16.96
CA VAL A 43 5.22 -36.98 17.34
C VAL A 43 5.13 -38.38 16.71
N CYS A 44 5.35 -38.49 15.39
CA CYS A 44 5.33 -39.78 14.69
C CYS A 44 6.37 -40.75 15.25
N GLN A 45 7.59 -40.29 15.52
CA GLN A 45 8.64 -41.10 16.15
C GLN A 45 8.24 -41.58 17.52
N GLY A 46 7.58 -40.73 18.35
CA GLY A 46 7.08 -41.10 19.64
C GLY A 46 6.02 -42.22 19.58
N PHE A 47 5.13 -42.18 18.60
CA PHE A 47 4.16 -43.26 18.36
C PHE A 47 4.82 -44.55 17.87
N LEU A 48 5.79 -44.45 16.95
CA LEU A 48 6.53 -45.65 16.49
C LEU A 48 7.30 -46.34 17.62
N LEU A 49 7.92 -45.58 18.53
CA LEU A 49 8.61 -46.09 19.68
C LEU A 49 7.62 -46.79 20.66
N GLY A 50 6.43 -46.19 20.86
CA GLY A 50 5.37 -46.80 21.68
C GLY A 50 4.90 -48.16 21.12
N ILE A 51 4.72 -48.23 19.81
CA ILE A 51 4.36 -49.49 19.12
C ILE A 51 5.48 -50.51 19.28
N ALA A 52 6.73 -50.13 19.02
CA ALA A 52 7.88 -51.03 19.06
C ALA A 52 8.17 -51.58 20.48
N SER A 53 7.75 -50.88 21.53
CA SER A 53 7.96 -51.31 22.93
C SER A 53 6.92 -52.29 23.45
N THR A 54 5.95 -52.70 22.62
CA THR A 54 4.87 -53.64 23.03
C THR A 54 5.17 -55.05 22.55
N ASP A 55 5.71 -55.86 23.45
CA ASP A 55 6.08 -57.31 23.21
C ASP A 55 4.88 -58.24 23.44
N ARG A 56 3.70 -57.95 22.88
CA ARG A 56 2.53 -58.81 23.09
C ARG A 56 2.18 -59.55 21.78
N PRO A 57 2.29 -60.89 21.72
CA PRO A 57 1.79 -61.63 20.58
C PRO A 57 0.24 -61.57 20.53
N PRO A 58 -0.38 -61.43 19.36
CA PRO A 58 -1.82 -61.39 19.22
C PRO A 58 -2.45 -62.69 19.60
N ASP A 59 -3.41 -62.69 20.56
CA ASP A 59 -4.25 -63.83 20.86
C ASP A 59 -5.18 -64.15 19.68
N SER A 60 -5.25 -65.42 19.29
CA SER A 60 -5.48 -65.89 17.93
C SER A 60 -6.93 -65.91 17.40
N ALA A 61 -7.95 -65.46 18.10
CA ALA A 61 -9.34 -65.57 17.62
C ALA A 61 -9.93 -64.23 17.13
N ASP A 62 -9.43 -63.09 17.64
CA ASP A 62 -9.93 -61.71 17.34
C ASP A 62 -8.84 -60.75 16.86
N ALA A 63 -7.72 -61.30 16.39
CA ALA A 63 -6.51 -60.53 16.05
C ALA A 63 -6.78 -59.47 14.95
N PHE A 64 -7.58 -59.78 13.95
CA PHE A 64 -7.88 -58.90 12.84
C PHE A 64 -8.76 -57.73 13.25
N GLU A 65 -9.80 -57.97 14.04
CA GLU A 65 -10.71 -56.92 14.49
C GLU A 65 -10.01 -56.00 15.53
N THR A 66 -9.17 -56.56 16.35
CA THR A 66 -8.33 -55.80 17.29
C THR A 66 -7.33 -54.92 16.54
N LEU A 67 -6.64 -55.49 15.53
CA LEU A 67 -5.72 -54.74 14.65
C LEU A 67 -6.44 -53.58 13.94
N ARG A 68 -7.60 -53.82 13.35
CA ARG A 68 -8.42 -52.82 12.67
C ARG A 68 -8.83 -51.68 13.61
N ARG A 69 -9.27 -52.01 14.82
CA ARG A 69 -9.69 -51.06 15.85
C ARG A 69 -8.52 -50.22 16.35
N THR A 70 -7.39 -50.81 16.68
CA THR A 70 -6.18 -50.12 17.13
C THR A 70 -5.58 -49.22 16.04
N THR A 71 -5.51 -49.69 14.82
CA THR A 71 -5.03 -48.91 13.65
C THR A 71 -5.93 -47.68 13.47
N ARG A 72 -7.25 -47.85 13.52
CA ARG A 72 -8.19 -46.74 13.38
C ARG A 72 -8.02 -45.74 14.52
N ALA A 73 -7.92 -46.18 15.74
CA ALA A 73 -7.71 -45.27 16.90
C ALA A 73 -6.37 -44.53 16.80
N MET A 74 -5.30 -45.14 16.31
CA MET A 74 -4.01 -44.51 16.07
C MET A 74 -4.12 -43.40 15.03
N ILE A 75 -4.77 -43.67 13.87
CA ILE A 75 -4.95 -42.72 12.79
C ILE A 75 -5.78 -41.51 13.27
N ASP A 76 -6.89 -41.80 13.97
CA ASP A 76 -7.77 -40.73 14.53
C ASP A 76 -7.02 -39.87 15.55
N THR A 77 -6.20 -40.46 16.39
CA THR A 77 -5.37 -39.78 17.38
C THR A 77 -4.29 -38.94 16.76
N LEU A 78 -3.53 -39.49 15.80
CA LEU A 78 -2.52 -38.75 15.03
C LEU A 78 -3.14 -37.60 14.22
N GLY A 79 -4.31 -37.81 13.62
CA GLY A 79 -5.07 -36.79 12.93
C GLY A 79 -5.45 -35.63 13.84
N THR A 80 -5.93 -35.92 15.05
CA THR A 80 -6.28 -34.92 16.05
C THR A 80 -5.08 -34.11 16.51
N ILE A 81 -3.95 -34.78 16.79
CA ILE A 81 -2.70 -34.13 17.18
C ILE A 81 -2.17 -33.26 16.02
N SER A 82 -2.14 -33.79 14.80
CA SER A 82 -1.67 -33.05 13.63
C SER A 82 -2.49 -31.79 13.35
N ALA A 83 -3.82 -31.91 13.40
CA ALA A 83 -4.72 -30.77 13.24
C ALA A 83 -4.52 -29.71 14.36
N THR A 84 -4.26 -30.14 15.58
CA THR A 84 -4.00 -29.24 16.72
C THR A 84 -2.66 -28.51 16.55
N LEU A 85 -1.60 -29.23 16.19
CA LEU A 85 -0.27 -28.68 15.92
C LEU A 85 -0.33 -27.62 14.82
N SER A 86 -0.91 -27.98 13.66
CA SER A 86 -1.00 -27.08 12.51
C SER A 86 -1.79 -25.81 12.83
N ARG A 87 -2.92 -25.94 13.50
CA ARG A 87 -3.75 -24.79 13.89
C ARG A 87 -3.01 -23.86 14.85
N SER A 88 -2.36 -24.40 15.88
CA SER A 88 -1.64 -23.60 16.87
C SER A 88 -0.39 -22.94 16.28
N TYR A 89 0.32 -23.62 15.37
CA TYR A 89 1.46 -23.06 14.67
C TYR A 89 1.07 -21.88 13.79
N LEU A 90 0.02 -22.04 12.97
CA LEU A 90 -0.49 -20.96 12.11
C LEU A 90 -1.02 -19.78 12.91
N SER A 91 -1.74 -20.04 14.00
CA SER A 91 -2.25 -18.98 14.90
C SER A 91 -1.10 -18.18 15.53
N GLU A 92 -0.02 -18.83 15.90
CA GLU A 92 1.15 -18.15 16.48
C GLU A 92 1.93 -17.35 15.43
N LEU A 93 2.09 -17.87 14.21
CA LEU A 93 2.68 -17.11 13.10
C LEU A 93 1.87 -15.85 12.75
N GLN A 94 0.53 -15.96 12.79
CA GLN A 94 -0.35 -14.81 12.59
C GLN A 94 -0.17 -13.78 13.71
N ALA A 95 -0.10 -14.22 14.98
CA ALA A 95 0.11 -13.33 16.13
C ALA A 95 1.46 -12.60 16.06
N ILE A 96 2.54 -13.29 15.64
CA ILE A 96 3.87 -12.68 15.42
C ILE A 96 3.80 -11.63 14.31
N GLY A 97 3.13 -11.95 13.20
CA GLY A 97 2.93 -11.03 12.09
C GLY A 97 2.13 -9.79 12.49
N ASP A 98 1.07 -9.94 13.29
CA ASP A 98 0.25 -8.84 13.79
C ASP A 98 1.02 -7.95 14.78
N GLU A 99 1.86 -8.52 15.63
CA GLU A 99 2.69 -7.76 16.57
C GLU A 99 3.78 -6.94 15.86
N GLN A 100 4.48 -7.53 14.90
CA GLN A 100 5.44 -6.81 14.05
C GLN A 100 4.77 -5.71 13.24
N HIS A 101 3.58 -5.98 12.69
CA HIS A 101 2.80 -5.01 11.94
C HIS A 101 2.36 -3.83 12.84
N SER A 102 1.90 -4.09 14.05
CA SER A 102 1.52 -3.06 15.01
C SER A 102 2.70 -2.17 15.40
N SER A 103 3.90 -2.74 15.56
CA SER A 103 5.13 -2.00 15.86
C SER A 103 5.57 -1.13 14.67
N ALA A 104 5.50 -1.65 13.45
CA ALA A 104 5.79 -0.90 12.22
C ALA A 104 4.80 0.25 12.01
N LEU A 105 3.50 0.04 12.19
CA LEU A 105 2.48 1.09 12.12
C LEU A 105 2.71 2.18 13.18
N THR A 106 3.08 1.79 14.39
CA THR A 106 3.40 2.72 15.47
C THR A 106 4.63 3.56 15.11
N LEU A 107 5.66 2.96 14.53
CA LEU A 107 6.85 3.67 14.06
C LEU A 107 6.48 4.66 12.95
N VAL A 108 5.76 4.22 11.92
CA VAL A 108 5.32 5.10 10.80
C VAL A 108 4.52 6.28 11.33
N SER A 109 3.51 6.04 12.16
CA SER A 109 2.66 7.10 12.70
C SER A 109 3.46 8.09 13.56
N THR A 110 4.46 7.61 14.30
CA THR A 110 5.32 8.41 15.15
C THR A 110 6.31 9.24 14.33
N LEU A 111 6.90 8.65 13.28
CA LEU A 111 7.77 9.36 12.34
C LEU A 111 7.01 10.44 11.56
N LEU A 112 5.81 10.12 11.09
CA LEU A 112 4.94 11.10 10.41
C LEU A 112 4.46 12.22 11.34
N ALA A 113 4.35 11.96 12.65
CA ALA A 113 4.05 12.98 13.66
C ALA A 113 5.28 13.80 14.11
N GLY A 114 6.47 13.56 13.56
CA GLY A 114 7.70 14.25 13.89
C GLY A 114 8.28 13.89 15.25
N ARG A 115 7.86 12.76 15.83
CA ARG A 115 8.40 12.28 17.10
C ARG A 115 9.59 11.36 16.85
N ARG A 116 10.72 11.62 17.51
CA ARG A 116 11.89 10.73 17.43
C ARG A 116 11.69 9.53 18.35
N THR A 117 11.54 8.36 17.79
CA THR A 117 11.48 7.08 18.51
C THR A 117 12.65 6.20 18.14
N SER A 118 13.85 6.63 18.53
CA SER A 118 15.11 5.88 18.30
C SER A 118 15.11 4.47 18.92
N ALA A 119 14.29 4.21 19.93
CA ALA A 119 14.19 2.89 20.56
C ALA A 119 13.42 1.90 19.66
N VAL A 120 12.22 2.24 19.22
CA VAL A 120 11.38 1.39 18.37
C VAL A 120 12.01 1.18 16.99
N ALA A 121 12.63 2.23 16.42
CA ALA A 121 13.32 2.11 15.14
C ALA A 121 14.51 1.16 15.19
N ARG A 122 15.28 1.19 16.30
CA ARG A 122 16.41 0.30 16.50
C ARG A 122 16.00 -1.14 16.70
N GLU A 123 14.87 -1.38 17.34
CA GLU A 123 14.27 -2.70 17.53
C GLU A 123 13.84 -3.34 16.21
N ILE A 124 13.32 -2.53 15.27
CA ILE A 124 12.90 -2.96 13.93
C ILE A 124 14.08 -2.93 12.93
N GLY A 125 15.27 -2.45 13.32
CA GLY A 125 16.44 -2.33 12.43
C GLY A 125 16.32 -1.17 11.42
N PHE A 126 15.49 -0.16 11.72
CA PHE A 126 15.23 0.96 10.83
C PHE A 126 16.19 2.13 11.11
N ASP A 127 16.95 2.57 10.11
CA ASP A 127 17.87 3.71 10.21
C ASP A 127 17.11 5.03 10.05
N ILE A 128 16.78 5.70 11.15
CA ILE A 128 16.03 6.96 11.14
C ILE A 128 16.78 8.11 10.46
N ASP A 129 18.09 8.08 10.45
CA ASP A 129 18.94 9.16 9.94
C ASP A 129 19.28 8.97 8.44
N GLY A 130 18.90 7.86 7.86
CA GLY A 130 19.10 7.52 6.45
C GLY A 130 18.27 8.36 5.49
N ALA A 131 18.55 8.20 4.19
CA ALA A 131 17.75 8.76 3.12
C ALA A 131 16.58 7.82 2.78
N TYR A 132 15.41 8.40 2.51
CA TYR A 132 14.17 7.69 2.24
C TYR A 132 13.46 8.24 1.03
N SER A 133 12.88 7.34 0.25
CA SER A 133 11.83 7.67 -0.72
C SER A 133 10.47 7.50 -0.04
N VAL A 134 9.76 8.60 0.13
CA VAL A 134 8.40 8.62 0.69
C VAL A 134 7.39 8.73 -0.43
N LEU A 135 6.50 7.73 -0.51
CA LEU A 135 5.44 7.66 -1.51
C LEU A 135 4.08 7.92 -0.84
N ALA A 136 3.32 8.83 -1.42
CA ALA A 136 1.88 8.90 -1.19
C ALA A 136 1.18 8.10 -2.30
N LEU A 137 0.28 7.20 -1.92
CA LEU A 137 -0.43 6.28 -2.82
C LEU A 137 -1.94 6.55 -2.76
N MET A 138 -2.58 6.57 -3.92
CA MET A 138 -4.04 6.59 -4.07
C MET A 138 -4.49 5.38 -4.87
N ILE A 139 -5.38 4.60 -4.28
CA ILE A 139 -6.05 3.48 -4.92
C ILE A 139 -7.42 3.99 -5.36
N PRO A 140 -7.75 3.96 -6.66
CA PRO A 140 -9.05 4.44 -7.13
C PRO A 140 -10.15 3.55 -6.58
N ALA A 141 -11.29 4.15 -6.23
CA ALA A 141 -12.49 3.37 -5.96
C ALA A 141 -12.84 2.57 -7.23
N SER A 142 -13.15 1.28 -7.06
CA SER A 142 -13.63 0.46 -8.17
C SER A 142 -15.03 0.96 -8.58
N ASP A 143 -15.23 1.21 -9.87
CA ASP A 143 -16.56 1.56 -10.40
C ASP A 143 -17.52 0.35 -10.44
N ASP A 144 -17.01 -0.86 -10.13
CA ASP A 144 -17.80 -2.09 -10.14
C ASP A 144 -18.31 -2.42 -8.72
N PRO A 145 -19.64 -2.35 -8.48
CA PRO A 145 -20.25 -2.67 -7.19
C PRO A 145 -20.06 -4.14 -6.76
N GLU A 146 -19.78 -5.05 -7.71
CA GLU A 146 -19.56 -6.47 -7.39
C GLU A 146 -18.15 -6.69 -6.85
N THR A 147 -17.17 -5.95 -7.32
CA THR A 147 -15.80 -5.99 -6.81
C THR A 147 -15.73 -5.54 -5.34
N HIS A 148 -16.55 -4.56 -4.94
CA HIS A 148 -16.67 -4.12 -3.54
C HIS A 148 -17.31 -5.16 -2.62
N ARG A 149 -18.17 -6.04 -3.13
CA ARG A 149 -18.81 -7.11 -2.33
C ARG A 149 -17.95 -8.35 -2.18
N HIS A 150 -17.07 -8.63 -3.14
CA HIS A 150 -16.15 -9.77 -3.08
C HIS A 150 -14.86 -9.46 -2.32
N ASN A 151 -14.39 -8.23 -2.37
CA ASN A 151 -13.21 -7.78 -1.65
C ASN A 151 -13.68 -7.16 -0.31
N GLY A 152 -13.63 -7.94 0.77
CA GLY A 152 -13.91 -7.43 2.13
C GLY A 152 -13.05 -6.20 2.45
N SER A 153 -13.51 -5.37 3.41
CA SER A 153 -12.72 -4.23 3.90
C SER A 153 -11.31 -4.67 4.30
N GLY A 154 -10.29 -3.97 3.82
CA GLY A 154 -8.87 -4.27 4.09
C GLY A 154 -8.16 -5.09 3.01
N HIS A 155 -8.83 -5.53 1.95
CA HIS A 155 -8.23 -6.37 0.91
C HIS A 155 -7.11 -5.65 0.15
N TYR A 156 -7.32 -4.43 -0.31
CA TYR A 156 -6.30 -3.66 -1.02
C TYR A 156 -5.11 -3.32 -0.13
N ALA A 157 -5.38 -2.96 1.12
CA ALA A 157 -4.32 -2.72 2.09
C ALA A 157 -3.47 -3.98 2.36
N ALA A 158 -4.09 -5.16 2.41
CA ALA A 158 -3.39 -6.43 2.57
C ALA A 158 -2.50 -6.73 1.34
N SER A 159 -3.03 -6.61 0.12
CA SER A 159 -2.28 -6.84 -1.12
C SER A 159 -1.09 -5.88 -1.28
N VAL A 160 -1.25 -4.61 -0.88
CA VAL A 160 -0.12 -3.65 -0.87
C VAL A 160 0.98 -4.11 0.09
N ARG A 161 0.61 -4.53 1.31
CA ARG A 161 1.59 -5.00 2.30
C ARG A 161 2.30 -6.28 1.86
N GLU A 162 1.56 -7.23 1.29
CA GLU A 162 2.12 -8.47 0.76
C GLU A 162 3.13 -8.20 -0.36
N THR A 163 2.78 -7.34 -1.33
CA THR A 163 3.71 -6.92 -2.41
C THR A 163 4.96 -6.22 -1.86
N LEU A 164 4.82 -5.36 -0.85
CA LEU A 164 5.95 -4.70 -0.21
C LEU A 164 6.86 -5.69 0.52
N ALA A 165 6.27 -6.65 1.25
CA ALA A 165 7.01 -7.69 1.96
C ALA A 165 7.77 -8.61 0.99
N GLU A 166 7.18 -8.97 -0.15
CA GLU A 166 7.84 -9.76 -1.19
C GLU A 166 9.07 -9.06 -1.79
N ILE A 167 8.99 -7.74 -2.00
CA ILE A 167 10.04 -6.97 -2.70
C ILE A 167 11.12 -6.51 -1.73
N TYR A 168 10.73 -5.99 -0.57
CA TYR A 168 11.61 -5.27 0.36
C TYR A 168 11.74 -5.94 1.74
N GLY A 169 10.98 -7.03 1.99
CA GLY A 169 10.92 -7.64 3.31
C GLY A 169 10.49 -6.63 4.38
N ASP A 170 11.17 -6.66 5.52
CA ASP A 170 10.91 -5.77 6.67
C ASP A 170 11.48 -4.34 6.49
N SER A 171 12.15 -4.06 5.36
CA SER A 171 12.76 -2.75 5.11
C SER A 171 11.74 -1.69 4.69
N ALA A 172 10.56 -2.08 4.20
CA ALA A 172 9.51 -1.18 3.80
C ALA A 172 8.57 -0.85 4.96
N LEU A 173 8.41 0.42 5.28
CA LEU A 173 7.41 0.87 6.23
C LEU A 173 6.20 1.42 5.50
N SER A 174 4.99 1.02 5.91
CA SER A 174 3.77 1.49 5.24
C SER A 174 2.63 1.73 6.21
N GLN A 175 1.86 2.78 5.93
CA GLN A 175 0.57 3.05 6.54
C GLN A 175 -0.45 3.20 5.42
N VAL A 176 -1.10 2.09 5.09
CA VAL A 176 -2.01 2.00 3.94
C VAL A 176 -3.39 1.49 4.36
N SER A 177 -4.39 2.01 3.67
CA SER A 177 -5.80 1.60 3.72
C SER A 177 -6.27 1.21 2.32
N ASP A 178 -7.51 0.80 2.16
CA ASP A 178 -8.08 0.46 0.85
C ASP A 178 -8.17 1.64 -0.13
N ASN A 179 -8.07 2.87 0.36
CA ASN A 179 -8.05 4.07 -0.47
C ASN A 179 -6.63 4.57 -0.81
N GLY A 180 -5.60 3.92 -0.26
CA GLY A 180 -4.20 4.30 -0.38
C GLY A 180 -3.57 4.65 0.96
N GLY A 181 -2.46 5.37 0.94
CA GLY A 181 -1.72 5.72 2.16
C GLY A 181 -0.31 6.21 1.88
N THR A 182 0.57 6.00 2.85
CA THR A 182 1.99 6.39 2.76
C THR A 182 2.89 5.18 2.88
N ILE A 183 3.89 5.10 2.01
CA ILE A 183 4.94 4.08 2.01
C ILE A 183 6.27 4.80 2.16
N MET A 184 7.17 4.28 3.00
CA MET A 184 8.53 4.79 3.20
C MET A 184 9.51 3.68 2.90
N LEU A 185 10.42 3.93 1.97
CA LEU A 185 11.45 3.01 1.52
C LEU A 185 12.83 3.62 1.76
N PRO A 186 13.73 2.95 2.50
CA PRO A 186 15.10 3.41 2.62
C PRO A 186 15.81 3.31 1.27
N ASP A 187 16.62 4.30 0.94
CA ASP A 187 17.38 4.30 -0.31
C ASP A 187 18.32 3.07 -0.42
N SER A 188 18.79 2.54 0.72
CA SER A 188 19.57 1.30 0.77
C SER A 188 18.82 0.07 0.25
N ALA A 189 17.50 0.05 0.33
CA ALA A 189 16.65 -1.05 -0.16
C ALA A 189 16.31 -0.92 -1.66
N MET A 190 16.60 0.23 -2.29
CA MET A 190 16.23 0.53 -3.67
C MET A 190 17.18 -0.05 -4.73
N HIS A 191 18.27 -0.71 -4.33
CA HIS A 191 19.33 -1.14 -5.27
C HIS A 191 18.89 -2.19 -6.30
N ALA A 192 17.88 -2.99 -6.00
CA ALA A 192 17.42 -4.10 -6.85
C ALA A 192 16.14 -3.76 -7.66
N HIS A 193 15.36 -2.78 -7.22
CA HIS A 193 14.06 -2.44 -7.81
C HIS A 193 13.89 -0.92 -7.90
N THR A 194 13.27 -0.46 -8.98
CA THR A 194 12.92 0.95 -9.13
C THR A 194 11.54 1.24 -8.53
N LEU A 195 11.27 2.51 -8.23
CA LEU A 195 9.91 2.91 -7.79
C LEU A 195 8.86 2.67 -8.89
N ASP A 196 9.25 2.74 -10.16
CA ASP A 196 8.35 2.45 -11.28
C ASP A 196 7.97 0.97 -11.30
N ASP A 197 8.92 0.06 -11.05
CA ASP A 197 8.66 -1.38 -10.94
C ASP A 197 7.73 -1.69 -9.76
N LEU A 198 7.91 -1.01 -8.63
CA LEU A 198 7.01 -1.15 -7.48
C LEU A 198 5.58 -0.75 -7.85
N ILE A 199 5.40 0.43 -8.47
CA ILE A 199 4.05 0.91 -8.84
C ILE A 199 3.40 0.04 -9.91
N ALA A 200 4.17 -0.52 -10.83
CA ALA A 200 3.68 -1.51 -11.79
C ALA A 200 3.18 -2.78 -11.08
N ARG A 201 4.00 -3.36 -10.19
CA ARG A 201 3.62 -4.56 -9.41
C ARG A 201 2.41 -4.31 -8.50
N LEU A 202 2.33 -3.15 -7.84
CA LEU A 202 1.17 -2.79 -7.04
C LEU A 202 -0.09 -2.68 -7.91
N SER A 203 0.01 -2.09 -9.11
CA SER A 203 -1.12 -2.00 -10.04
C SER A 203 -1.59 -3.38 -10.51
N ASP A 204 -0.64 -4.30 -10.78
CA ASP A 204 -0.94 -5.68 -11.19
C ASP A 204 -1.59 -6.47 -10.04
N ALA A 205 -1.03 -6.39 -8.83
CA ALA A 205 -1.54 -7.09 -7.64
C ALA A 205 -2.95 -6.63 -7.24
N LEU A 206 -3.23 -5.33 -7.42
CA LEU A 206 -4.54 -4.74 -7.12
C LEU A 206 -5.55 -4.92 -8.26
N GLY A 207 -5.11 -5.27 -9.48
CA GLY A 207 -5.93 -5.27 -10.68
C GLY A 207 -6.44 -3.88 -11.08
N LEU A 208 -5.85 -2.82 -10.54
CA LEU A 208 -6.25 -1.42 -10.74
C LEU A 208 -5.04 -0.52 -10.93
N PRO A 209 -5.07 0.42 -11.89
CA PRO A 209 -3.98 1.36 -12.06
C PRO A 209 -3.93 2.36 -10.90
N VAL A 210 -2.88 2.32 -10.10
CA VAL A 210 -2.67 3.21 -8.95
C VAL A 210 -2.11 4.57 -9.37
N LEU A 211 -2.32 5.59 -8.53
CA LEU A 211 -1.67 6.89 -8.63
C LEU A 211 -0.73 7.06 -7.44
N ALA A 212 0.51 7.40 -7.70
CA ALA A 212 1.52 7.59 -6.67
C ALA A 212 2.33 8.87 -6.88
N ALA A 213 2.72 9.49 -5.78
CA ALA A 213 3.63 10.62 -5.76
C ALA A 213 4.82 10.31 -4.85
N ALA A 214 6.04 10.53 -5.33
CA ALA A 214 7.26 10.25 -4.60
C ALA A 214 8.06 11.52 -4.32
N VAL A 215 8.55 11.61 -3.10
CA VAL A 215 9.47 12.67 -2.64
C VAL A 215 10.60 12.02 -1.85
N THR A 216 11.83 12.41 -2.11
CA THR A 216 13.00 11.91 -1.39
C THR A 216 13.38 12.87 -0.27
N GLY A 217 13.75 12.32 0.89
CA GLY A 217 14.20 13.10 2.02
C GLY A 217 14.94 12.26 3.04
N SER A 218 15.38 12.88 4.14
CA SER A 218 16.16 12.19 5.14
C SER A 218 15.79 12.61 6.56
N GLY A 219 15.94 11.68 7.50
CA GLY A 219 15.94 11.88 8.93
C GLY A 219 14.81 12.74 9.49
N PRO A 220 15.16 13.86 10.15
CA PRO A 220 14.17 14.74 10.79
C PRO A 220 13.16 15.37 9.84
N GLY A 221 13.42 15.35 8.53
CA GLY A 221 12.57 15.91 7.48
C GLY A 221 11.40 15.02 7.07
N ILE A 222 11.32 13.77 7.52
CA ILE A 222 10.28 12.80 7.10
C ILE A 222 8.85 13.36 7.17
N PRO A 223 8.40 14.05 8.23
CA PRO A 223 7.05 14.61 8.28
C PRO A 223 6.76 15.61 7.15
N ALA A 224 7.71 16.50 6.89
CA ALA A 224 7.59 17.48 5.82
C ALA A 224 7.60 16.83 4.43
N VAL A 225 8.45 15.83 4.24
CA VAL A 225 8.55 15.04 3.00
C VAL A 225 7.26 14.26 2.74
N ALA A 226 6.67 13.66 3.78
CA ALA A 226 5.41 12.93 3.66
C ALA A 226 4.23 13.86 3.36
N GLU A 227 4.21 15.06 3.97
CA GLU A 227 3.22 16.07 3.63
C GLU A 227 3.38 16.55 2.19
N GLN A 228 4.61 16.79 1.76
CA GLN A 228 4.93 17.18 0.38
C GLN A 228 4.51 16.09 -0.63
N ALA A 229 4.72 14.81 -0.31
CA ALA A 229 4.26 13.71 -1.16
C ALA A 229 2.73 13.67 -1.27
N ARG A 230 2.01 13.91 -0.16
CA ARG A 230 0.53 14.00 -0.17
C ARG A 230 0.01 15.20 -0.95
N GLU A 231 0.63 16.37 -0.77
CA GLU A 231 0.30 17.57 -1.56
C GLU A 231 0.55 17.36 -3.05
N LEU A 232 1.66 16.69 -3.42
CA LEU A 232 1.98 16.34 -4.80
C LEU A 232 0.93 15.36 -5.37
N LEU A 233 0.55 14.33 -4.59
CA LEU A 233 -0.49 13.39 -4.97
C LEU A 233 -1.84 14.08 -5.22
N ASP A 234 -2.26 14.97 -4.34
CA ASP A 234 -3.48 15.77 -4.50
C ASP A 234 -3.42 16.63 -5.77
N MET A 235 -2.26 17.25 -6.03
CA MET A 235 -2.05 18.06 -7.22
C MET A 235 -2.18 17.23 -8.51
N VAL A 236 -1.48 16.11 -8.63
CA VAL A 236 -1.52 15.28 -9.84
C VAL A 236 -2.91 14.67 -10.06
N TYR A 237 -3.61 14.31 -8.97
CA TYR A 237 -4.99 13.84 -9.03
C TYR A 237 -5.92 14.93 -9.59
N ARG A 238 -5.89 16.13 -9.01
CA ARG A 238 -6.74 17.26 -9.38
C ARG A 238 -6.49 17.77 -10.78
N LEU A 239 -5.25 17.72 -11.24
CA LEU A 239 -4.87 18.12 -12.59
C LEU A 239 -5.12 17.01 -13.63
N GLY A 240 -5.62 15.84 -13.21
CA GLY A 240 -5.96 14.74 -14.11
C GLY A 240 -4.76 14.07 -14.77
N TYR A 241 -3.63 14.04 -14.08
CA TYR A 241 -2.46 13.31 -14.57
C TYR A 241 -2.76 11.82 -14.73
N ARG A 242 -2.04 11.15 -15.62
CA ARG A 242 -2.17 9.72 -15.84
C ARG A 242 -1.84 8.95 -14.57
N ARG A 243 -2.46 7.77 -14.40
CA ARG A 243 -2.09 6.85 -13.34
C ARG A 243 -0.63 6.42 -13.49
N GLY A 244 0.01 6.10 -12.37
CA GLY A 244 1.43 5.77 -12.30
C GLY A 244 2.16 6.62 -11.27
N LEU A 245 3.49 6.61 -11.36
CA LEU A 245 4.37 7.33 -10.45
C LEU A 245 4.68 8.74 -10.95
N HIS A 246 4.58 9.70 -10.04
CA HIS A 246 4.97 11.10 -10.25
C HIS A 246 6.03 11.50 -9.24
N ARG A 247 7.15 12.03 -9.71
CA ARG A 247 8.25 12.47 -8.84
C ARG A 247 8.20 13.97 -8.63
N PHE A 248 8.57 14.39 -7.43
CA PHE A 248 8.60 15.81 -7.09
C PHE A 248 9.53 16.59 -8.01
N ASP A 249 10.71 16.06 -8.30
CA ASP A 249 11.70 16.75 -9.13
C ASP A 249 11.19 17.04 -10.54
N ASP A 250 10.36 16.14 -11.09
CA ASP A 250 9.76 16.31 -12.43
C ASP A 250 8.64 17.37 -12.44
N LEU A 251 8.00 17.60 -11.30
CA LEU A 251 6.79 18.43 -11.16
C LEU A 251 6.96 19.60 -10.18
N ALA A 252 8.20 19.96 -9.85
CA ALA A 252 8.49 20.99 -8.87
C ALA A 252 7.91 22.36 -9.24
N LEU A 253 7.88 22.71 -10.53
CA LEU A 253 7.30 23.95 -11.04
C LEU A 253 5.77 23.94 -10.86
N GLU A 254 5.10 22.87 -11.32
CA GLU A 254 3.66 22.68 -11.21
C GLU A 254 3.23 22.68 -9.75
N PHE A 255 3.99 21.99 -8.91
CA PHE A 255 3.78 21.99 -7.46
C PHE A 255 3.86 23.39 -6.87
N GLN A 256 4.87 24.18 -7.23
CA GLN A 256 5.01 25.56 -6.74
C GLN A 256 3.87 26.48 -7.20
N LEU A 257 3.40 26.31 -8.45
CA LEU A 257 2.29 27.10 -9.01
C LEU A 257 0.93 26.81 -8.35
N THR A 258 0.75 25.62 -7.78
CA THR A 258 -0.50 25.20 -7.10
C THR A 258 -0.51 25.51 -5.61
N ARG A 259 0.62 25.90 -5.01
CA ARG A 259 0.68 26.26 -3.58
C ARG A 259 -0.20 27.45 -3.26
N ARG A 260 -0.84 27.39 -2.09
CA ARG A 260 -1.73 28.47 -1.60
C ARG A 260 -0.96 29.77 -1.41
N GLY A 261 -1.53 30.86 -1.89
CA GLY A 261 -0.93 32.17 -1.73
C GLY A 261 -1.47 33.21 -2.70
N PRO A 262 -1.05 34.47 -2.56
CA PRO A 262 -1.50 35.57 -3.43
C PRO A 262 -1.05 35.37 -4.89
N ALA A 263 0.13 34.80 -5.11
CA ALA A 263 0.66 34.53 -6.46
C ALA A 263 -0.26 33.56 -7.24
N ARG A 264 -0.78 32.51 -6.61
CA ARG A 264 -1.71 31.56 -7.24
C ARG A 264 -2.98 32.26 -7.73
N LYS A 265 -3.58 33.12 -6.88
CA LYS A 265 -4.78 33.89 -7.25
C LYS A 265 -4.49 34.85 -8.40
N SER A 266 -3.38 35.57 -8.33
CA SER A 266 -2.96 36.52 -9.37
C SER A 266 -2.70 35.84 -10.72
N LEU A 267 -2.07 34.66 -10.72
CA LEU A 267 -1.86 33.88 -11.92
C LEU A 267 -3.18 33.37 -12.53
N GLY A 268 -4.09 32.87 -11.69
CA GLY A 268 -5.40 32.42 -12.16
C GLY A 268 -6.22 33.54 -12.79
N ALA A 269 -6.16 34.75 -12.23
CA ALA A 269 -6.88 35.92 -12.69
C ALA A 269 -6.43 36.44 -14.08
N VAL A 270 -5.25 36.03 -14.55
CA VAL A 270 -4.79 36.33 -15.94
C VAL A 270 -5.78 35.87 -17.00
N LEU A 271 -6.52 34.81 -16.71
CA LEU A 271 -7.51 34.24 -17.63
C LEU A 271 -8.93 34.78 -17.46
N ASP A 272 -9.19 35.68 -16.49
CA ASP A 272 -10.54 36.23 -16.24
C ASP A 272 -11.14 36.91 -17.49
N PRO A 273 -10.35 37.62 -18.34
CA PRO A 273 -10.89 38.17 -19.59
C PRO A 273 -11.42 37.12 -20.58
N LEU A 274 -11.03 35.85 -20.40
CA LEU A 274 -11.50 34.74 -21.25
C LEU A 274 -12.76 34.07 -20.73
N ASP A 275 -13.27 34.42 -19.56
CA ASP A 275 -14.49 33.79 -18.98
C ASP A 275 -15.74 34.01 -19.84
N ALA A 276 -15.83 35.17 -20.48
CA ALA A 276 -16.87 35.46 -21.46
C ALA A 276 -16.67 34.77 -22.84
N HIS A 277 -15.53 34.06 -23.03
CA HIS A 277 -15.13 33.48 -24.30
C HIS A 277 -14.67 32.02 -24.13
N PRO A 278 -15.56 31.05 -23.82
CA PRO A 278 -15.19 29.68 -23.53
C PRO A 278 -14.51 28.95 -24.68
N ASP A 279 -14.78 29.35 -25.93
CA ASP A 279 -14.12 28.84 -27.13
C ASP A 279 -12.65 29.25 -27.21
N LEU A 280 -12.28 30.44 -26.74
CA LEU A 280 -10.90 30.91 -26.66
C LEU A 280 -10.15 30.16 -25.55
N LEU A 281 -10.76 30.03 -24.39
CA LEU A 281 -10.17 29.30 -23.27
C LEU A 281 -9.90 27.83 -23.65
N ARG A 282 -10.89 27.15 -24.27
CA ARG A 282 -10.71 25.77 -24.77
C ARG A 282 -9.62 25.69 -25.83
N THR A 283 -9.50 26.72 -26.68
CA THR A 283 -8.41 26.76 -27.68
C THR A 283 -7.06 26.88 -27.03
N LEU A 284 -6.90 27.72 -26.01
CA LEU A 284 -5.67 27.87 -25.25
C LEU A 284 -5.28 26.56 -24.53
N GLU A 285 -6.23 25.95 -23.82
CA GLU A 285 -6.03 24.66 -23.12
C GLU A 285 -5.59 23.57 -24.10
N CYS A 286 -6.28 23.44 -25.23
CA CYS A 286 -5.92 22.48 -26.27
C CYS A 286 -4.56 22.79 -26.91
N HIS A 287 -4.24 24.06 -27.11
CA HIS A 287 -2.96 24.48 -27.68
C HIS A 287 -1.79 24.14 -26.76
N ILE A 288 -1.95 24.32 -25.45
CA ILE A 288 -0.99 23.89 -24.44
C ILE A 288 -0.86 22.36 -24.43
N ALA A 289 -1.95 21.62 -24.44
CA ALA A 289 -1.98 20.15 -24.41
C ALA A 289 -1.37 19.51 -25.67
N THR A 290 -1.32 20.24 -26.78
CA THR A 290 -0.73 19.78 -28.05
C THR A 290 0.68 20.32 -28.31
N ASP A 291 1.40 20.71 -27.26
CA ASP A 291 2.77 21.26 -27.32
C ASP A 291 2.88 22.43 -28.27
N PHE A 292 1.86 23.33 -28.24
CA PHE A 292 1.82 24.54 -29.08
C PHE A 292 1.86 24.30 -30.58
N ASN A 293 1.49 23.10 -31.00
CA ASN A 293 1.43 22.74 -32.40
C ASN A 293 0.07 23.15 -33.03
N ARG A 294 0.04 24.23 -33.76
CA ARG A 294 -1.18 24.79 -34.41
C ARG A 294 -1.96 23.74 -35.21
N ARG A 295 -1.26 22.86 -35.94
CA ARG A 295 -1.90 21.81 -36.74
C ARG A 295 -2.53 20.72 -35.87
N ARG A 296 -1.87 20.34 -34.76
CA ARG A 296 -2.43 19.40 -33.80
C ARG A 296 -3.63 20.01 -33.07
N THR A 297 -3.52 21.28 -32.65
CA THR A 297 -4.63 22.03 -32.03
C THR A 297 -5.84 22.10 -32.95
N ALA A 298 -5.63 22.46 -34.23
CA ALA A 298 -6.68 22.58 -35.25
C ALA A 298 -7.42 21.22 -35.43
N ARG A 299 -6.67 20.13 -35.53
CA ARG A 299 -7.23 18.77 -35.62
C ARG A 299 -8.02 18.39 -34.35
N ALA A 300 -7.47 18.63 -33.18
CA ALA A 300 -8.11 18.29 -31.91
C ALA A 300 -9.39 19.08 -31.66
N LEU A 301 -9.46 20.32 -32.19
CA LEU A 301 -10.66 21.17 -32.07
C LEU A 301 -11.60 21.06 -33.30
N HIS A 302 -11.26 20.26 -34.31
CA HIS A 302 -12.01 20.12 -35.55
C HIS A 302 -12.26 21.47 -36.24
N VAL A 303 -11.23 22.35 -36.31
CA VAL A 303 -11.27 23.66 -36.96
C VAL A 303 -10.10 23.82 -37.95
N HIS A 304 -10.18 24.84 -38.79
CA HIS A 304 -9.05 25.20 -39.67
C HIS A 304 -7.91 25.86 -38.87
N THR A 305 -6.66 25.74 -39.33
CA THR A 305 -5.50 26.35 -38.68
C THR A 305 -5.60 27.88 -38.58
N ASN A 306 -6.17 28.54 -39.59
CA ASN A 306 -6.41 29.98 -39.53
C ASN A 306 -7.37 30.39 -38.41
N THR A 307 -8.33 29.51 -38.05
CA THR A 307 -9.23 29.76 -36.93
C THR A 307 -8.45 29.69 -35.60
N VAL A 308 -7.48 28.76 -35.49
CA VAL A 308 -6.60 28.69 -34.31
C VAL A 308 -5.76 29.98 -34.24
N ASP A 309 -5.14 30.41 -35.32
CA ASP A 309 -4.34 31.65 -35.36
C ASP A 309 -5.17 32.89 -34.97
N TYR A 310 -6.36 33.03 -35.51
CA TYR A 310 -7.29 34.09 -35.13
C TYR A 310 -7.62 34.09 -33.66
N ARG A 311 -7.94 32.89 -33.10
CA ARG A 311 -8.29 32.75 -31.66
C ARG A 311 -7.09 33.06 -30.78
N LEU A 312 -5.87 32.62 -31.12
CA LEU A 312 -4.64 32.94 -30.37
C LEU A 312 -4.36 34.45 -30.37
N GLN A 313 -4.52 35.13 -31.50
CA GLN A 313 -4.40 36.58 -31.58
C GLN A 313 -5.45 37.32 -30.70
N ARG A 314 -6.67 36.79 -30.64
CA ARG A 314 -7.72 37.34 -29.78
C ARG A 314 -7.44 37.12 -28.30
N ILE A 315 -6.87 35.95 -27.94
CA ILE A 315 -6.37 35.67 -26.56
C ILE A 315 -5.29 36.69 -26.21
N ALA A 316 -4.31 36.94 -27.09
CA ALA A 316 -3.27 37.92 -26.85
C ALA A 316 -3.84 39.32 -26.58
N LYS A 317 -4.86 39.74 -27.34
CA LYS A 317 -5.51 41.06 -27.18
C LYS A 317 -6.27 41.17 -25.87
N LEU A 318 -6.94 40.11 -25.42
CA LEU A 318 -7.75 40.11 -24.21
C LEU A 318 -6.90 39.98 -22.92
N THR A 319 -5.87 39.16 -22.95
CA THR A 319 -5.03 38.90 -21.78
C THR A 319 -3.80 39.80 -21.69
N GLY A 320 -3.44 40.47 -22.77
CA GLY A 320 -2.18 41.23 -22.89
C GLY A 320 -0.93 40.34 -23.03
N LEU A 321 -1.11 39.02 -23.23
CA LEU A 321 -0.02 38.04 -23.31
C LEU A 321 -0.07 37.31 -24.66
N ASP A 322 0.99 37.45 -25.45
CA ASP A 322 1.07 36.74 -26.73
C ASP A 322 1.49 35.27 -26.52
N PRO A 323 0.65 34.30 -26.92
CA PRO A 323 1.01 32.89 -26.85
C PRO A 323 2.18 32.50 -27.78
N ALA A 324 2.53 33.32 -28.76
CA ALA A 324 3.64 33.07 -29.64
C ALA A 324 4.99 33.53 -29.04
N GLU A 325 4.96 34.39 -28.04
CA GLU A 325 6.16 34.82 -27.32
C GLU A 325 6.47 33.92 -26.11
N PRO A 326 7.76 33.57 -25.88
CA PRO A 326 8.13 32.69 -24.77
C PRO A 326 7.63 33.18 -23.41
N SER A 327 7.66 34.47 -23.12
CA SER A 327 7.21 35.05 -21.85
C SER A 327 5.68 34.99 -21.70
N GLY A 328 4.94 35.33 -22.75
CA GLY A 328 3.47 35.22 -22.78
C GLY A 328 3.00 33.79 -22.66
N PHE A 329 3.67 32.90 -23.38
CA PHE A 329 3.47 31.46 -23.30
C PHE A 329 3.61 30.89 -21.88
N CYS A 330 4.77 31.11 -21.23
CA CYS A 330 5.01 30.60 -19.87
C CYS A 330 3.94 31.09 -18.88
N ARG A 331 3.57 32.37 -18.98
CA ARG A 331 2.55 32.94 -18.10
C ARG A 331 1.15 32.37 -18.35
N LEU A 332 0.75 32.20 -19.61
CA LEU A 332 -0.54 31.62 -19.97
C LEU A 332 -0.61 30.14 -19.59
N ARG A 333 0.45 29.35 -19.82
CA ARG A 333 0.53 27.96 -19.34
C ARG A 333 0.38 27.87 -17.82
N SER A 334 1.11 28.70 -17.09
CA SER A 334 1.04 28.74 -15.62
C SER A 334 -0.36 29.16 -15.14
N ALA A 335 -1.00 30.11 -15.82
CA ALA A 335 -2.36 30.55 -15.50
C ALA A 335 -3.40 29.44 -15.73
N VAL A 336 -3.31 28.71 -16.86
CA VAL A 336 -4.20 27.56 -17.16
C VAL A 336 -4.05 26.48 -16.10
N LEU A 337 -2.82 26.07 -15.77
CA LEU A 337 -2.55 25.07 -14.73
C LEU A 337 -3.13 25.48 -13.38
N THR A 338 -2.83 26.70 -12.95
CA THR A 338 -3.30 27.26 -11.67
C THR A 338 -4.83 27.31 -11.62
N ARG A 339 -5.46 27.72 -12.71
CA ARG A 339 -6.92 27.82 -12.79
C ARG A 339 -7.60 26.45 -12.81
N SER A 340 -7.05 25.48 -13.50
CA SER A 340 -7.55 24.10 -13.51
C SER A 340 -7.51 23.52 -12.11
N TYR A 341 -6.42 23.74 -11.37
CA TYR A 341 -6.30 23.33 -9.96
C TYR A 341 -7.33 24.00 -9.05
N LEU A 342 -7.53 25.34 -9.18
CA LEU A 342 -8.52 26.08 -8.40
C LEU A 342 -9.96 25.61 -8.66
N ARG A 343 -10.30 25.31 -9.92
CA ARG A 343 -11.62 24.77 -10.27
C ARG A 343 -11.88 23.40 -9.62
N SER A 344 -10.88 22.55 -9.56
CA SER A 344 -11.00 21.25 -8.92
C SER A 344 -11.13 21.34 -7.39
N GLU A 345 -10.55 22.38 -6.74
CA GLU A 345 -10.77 22.66 -5.31
C GLU A 345 -12.24 22.96 -4.98
N THR A 346 -12.95 23.66 -5.87
CA THR A 346 -14.36 24.03 -5.63
C THR A 346 -15.35 22.89 -5.87
N HIS A 347 -14.96 21.85 -6.64
CA HIS A 347 -15.84 20.72 -6.97
C HIS A 347 -15.72 19.53 -6.02
N ASN A 348 -14.74 19.50 -5.10
CA ASN A 348 -14.54 18.41 -4.14
C ASN A 348 -14.64 18.90 -2.71
N PRO A 349 -15.83 18.81 -2.04
CA PRO A 349 -16.04 19.28 -0.67
C PRO A 349 -15.25 18.49 0.39
N ALA A 350 -14.62 17.38 0.06
CA ALA A 350 -13.90 16.52 1.02
C ALA A 350 -12.54 17.10 1.47
N THR A 351 -12.08 18.23 0.91
CA THR A 351 -10.76 18.82 1.21
C THR A 351 -10.87 20.24 1.79
N GLN A 352 -11.96 20.57 2.50
CA GLN A 352 -11.94 21.77 3.36
C GLN A 352 -11.00 21.51 4.55
N PRO A 353 -10.05 22.40 4.85
CA PRO A 353 -9.26 22.30 6.06
C PRO A 353 -10.22 22.31 7.25
N ARG A 354 -10.14 21.28 8.11
CA ARG A 354 -10.78 21.36 9.43
C ARG A 354 -10.26 22.63 10.11
N GLU A 355 -11.14 23.56 10.40
CA GLU A 355 -10.82 24.66 11.28
C GLU A 355 -10.22 24.10 12.58
N PRO A 356 -9.15 24.71 13.11
CA PRO A 356 -8.62 24.31 14.40
C PRO A 356 -9.76 24.40 15.43
N ALA A 357 -9.97 23.30 16.16
CA ALA A 357 -10.96 23.23 17.22
C ALA A 357 -10.76 24.43 18.18
N PRO A 358 -11.85 25.08 18.63
CA PRO A 358 -11.72 26.20 19.57
C PRO A 358 -11.02 25.74 20.84
N ALA A 359 -10.02 26.50 21.28
CA ALA A 359 -9.28 26.24 22.50
C ALA A 359 -10.28 26.17 23.67
N LEU A 360 -10.23 25.08 24.43
CA LEU A 360 -10.98 24.92 25.68
C LEU A 360 -10.57 26.06 26.63
N PRO A 361 -11.52 26.73 27.30
CA PRO A 361 -11.20 27.74 28.32
C PRO A 361 -10.53 27.07 29.52
N ARG A 362 -9.55 27.79 30.10
CA ARG A 362 -8.79 27.40 31.30
C ARG A 362 -9.69 27.25 32.53
#